data_93dd9fb93a5ceb0e70e0d5dc8b8a103c
#
_entry.id   93dd9fb93a5ceb0e70e0d5dc8b8a103c
#
_cell.length_a   1.000
_cell.length_b   1.000
_cell.length_c   1.000
_cell.angle_alpha   90.00
_cell.angle_beta   90.00
_cell.angle_gamma   90.00
#
_symmetry.space_group_name_H-M   'P 1'
#
loop_
_entity.id
_entity.type
_entity.pdbx_description
1 polymer ?
#
loop_
_entity_poly.entity_id
_entity_poly.type
_entity_poly.pdbx_seq_one_letter_code
_entity_poly.pdbx_strand_id
1 'polypeptide(L)'
;MKELDGKVAVITGAGSGMARACSRAFVREGARVLAADISGREEETAAELGEAVVPFRCDVTRENQVEAMFAAALDSFGRVDAVLNVAGIGAAAPLAEVTADEYDRVMDVDLRGVFLGTKHGINTLLGCGGGVILNWSSTGGINATAFPVSVYSAAKAGVISFTKAAAVEYGTRGIRAIAICPGFIETEMSGGPGAAQRFPQLVQGTALKRGGQPEEVAELASFLCSDRASYITGAVIPVDGGMTATLA
;
A
#
# COMPACT_ATOMS: atom_id res chain seq x y z
N MET A 1 3.68 -2.62 -25.20
CA MET A 1 3.28 -1.23 -24.88
C MET A 1 3.35 -1.15 -23.36
N LYS A 2 3.96 -0.12 -22.81
CA LYS A 2 4.04 0.07 -21.35
C LYS A 2 2.65 0.45 -20.83
N GLU A 3 2.15 -0.25 -19.80
CA GLU A 3 0.75 -0.09 -19.36
C GLU A 3 0.50 1.18 -18.55
N LEU A 4 1.57 1.78 -17.99
CA LEU A 4 1.51 3.01 -17.19
C LEU A 4 2.26 4.18 -17.84
N ASP A 5 2.47 4.11 -19.15
CA ASP A 5 3.22 5.14 -19.87
C ASP A 5 2.60 6.53 -19.68
N GLY A 6 3.43 7.49 -19.26
CA GLY A 6 3.02 8.87 -18.97
C GLY A 6 2.20 9.07 -17.70
N LYS A 7 1.86 8.03 -16.93
CA LYS A 7 1.18 8.14 -15.63
C LYS A 7 2.15 8.55 -14.53
N VAL A 8 1.61 9.16 -13.49
CA VAL A 8 2.34 9.58 -12.28
C VAL A 8 1.73 8.91 -11.06
N ALA A 9 2.57 8.26 -10.26
CA ALA A 9 2.16 7.63 -9.01
C ALA A 9 2.82 8.29 -7.79
N VAL A 10 2.06 8.45 -6.70
CA VAL A 10 2.55 8.76 -5.37
C VAL A 10 2.51 7.49 -4.54
N ILE A 11 3.67 7.05 -4.01
CA ILE A 11 3.80 5.77 -3.28
C ILE A 11 4.40 6.03 -1.92
N THR A 12 3.66 5.72 -0.84
CA THR A 12 4.16 5.83 0.54
C THR A 12 4.82 4.54 1.01
N GLY A 13 5.82 4.63 1.89
CA GLY A 13 6.62 3.48 2.33
C GLY A 13 7.65 3.01 1.30
N ALA A 14 7.98 3.87 0.31
CA ALA A 14 8.77 3.51 -0.87
C ALA A 14 10.25 3.24 -0.59
N GLY A 15 10.70 3.39 0.63
CA GLY A 15 12.06 3.06 1.06
C GLY A 15 12.34 1.55 1.12
N SER A 16 11.33 0.67 1.14
CA SER A 16 11.55 -0.77 1.29
C SER A 16 10.37 -1.64 0.81
N GLY A 17 10.54 -2.95 0.86
CA GLY A 17 9.49 -3.95 0.75
C GLY A 17 8.58 -3.80 -0.47
N MET A 18 7.27 -3.96 -0.27
CA MET A 18 6.28 -3.92 -1.33
C MET A 18 6.20 -2.56 -2.05
N ALA A 19 6.39 -1.46 -1.33
CA ALA A 19 6.32 -0.12 -1.93
C ALA A 19 7.52 0.16 -2.86
N ARG A 20 8.74 -0.26 -2.47
CA ARG A 20 9.91 -0.21 -3.36
C ARG A 20 9.71 -1.10 -4.59
N ALA A 21 9.16 -2.32 -4.42
CA ALA A 21 8.82 -3.19 -5.53
C ALA A 21 7.76 -2.57 -6.46
N CYS A 22 6.73 -1.90 -5.91
CA CYS A 22 5.77 -1.14 -6.70
C CYS A 22 6.46 -0.02 -7.49
N SER A 23 7.39 0.73 -6.89
CA SER A 23 8.14 1.78 -7.59
C SER A 23 8.89 1.22 -8.79
N ARG A 24 9.57 0.07 -8.62
CA ARG A 24 10.26 -0.65 -9.72
C ARG A 24 9.30 -1.07 -10.84
N ALA A 25 8.18 -1.69 -10.49
CA ALA A 25 7.18 -2.16 -11.45
C ALA A 25 6.57 -0.99 -12.22
N PHE A 26 6.23 0.10 -11.53
CA PHE A 26 5.64 1.28 -12.14
C PHE A 26 6.60 1.97 -13.13
N VAL A 27 7.87 2.15 -12.75
CA VAL A 27 8.90 2.72 -13.64
C VAL A 27 9.14 1.80 -14.84
N ARG A 28 9.21 0.49 -14.64
CA ARG A 28 9.31 -0.50 -15.72
C ARG A 28 8.16 -0.34 -16.73
N GLU A 29 6.94 -0.10 -16.24
CA GLU A 29 5.75 0.11 -17.05
C GLU A 29 5.57 1.56 -17.55
N GLY A 30 6.57 2.42 -17.36
CA GLY A 30 6.63 3.77 -17.96
C GLY A 30 6.05 4.89 -17.10
N ALA A 31 5.67 4.63 -15.87
CA ALA A 31 5.23 5.67 -14.94
C ALA A 31 6.42 6.46 -14.36
N ARG A 32 6.11 7.68 -13.90
CA ARG A 32 6.96 8.45 -12.99
C ARG A 32 6.43 8.29 -11.57
N VAL A 33 7.31 8.31 -10.58
CA VAL A 33 6.96 8.02 -9.18
C VAL A 33 7.47 9.11 -8.25
N LEU A 34 6.61 9.65 -7.40
CA LEU A 34 7.05 10.28 -6.17
C LEU A 34 7.13 9.20 -5.10
N ALA A 35 8.36 8.88 -4.67
CA ALA A 35 8.66 7.85 -3.70
C ALA A 35 8.76 8.48 -2.30
N ALA A 36 7.76 8.24 -1.43
CA ALA A 36 7.70 8.84 -0.12
C ALA A 36 8.01 7.82 0.99
N ASP A 37 8.86 8.19 1.95
CA ASP A 37 9.17 7.39 3.13
C ASP A 37 9.64 8.28 4.30
N ILE A 38 9.55 7.78 5.53
CA ILE A 38 10.06 8.46 6.72
C ILE A 38 11.53 8.11 7.00
N SER A 39 12.03 7.01 6.46
CA SER A 39 13.33 6.44 6.82
C SER A 39 14.54 7.13 6.17
N GLY A 40 14.35 7.86 5.08
CA GLY A 40 15.41 8.37 4.22
C GLY A 40 15.83 7.37 3.11
N ARG A 41 15.31 6.15 3.12
CA ARG A 41 15.65 5.11 2.12
C ARG A 41 14.91 5.29 0.78
N GLU A 42 13.97 6.20 0.69
CA GLU A 42 13.38 6.67 -0.57
C GLU A 42 14.44 7.24 -1.53
N GLU A 43 15.51 7.81 -0.98
CA GLU A 43 16.67 8.28 -1.75
C GLU A 43 17.40 7.12 -2.47
N GLU A 44 17.53 5.96 -1.80
CA GLU A 44 18.11 4.77 -2.42
C GLU A 44 17.23 4.27 -3.57
N THR A 45 15.90 4.31 -3.38
CA THR A 45 14.94 3.92 -4.42
C THR A 45 15.02 4.86 -5.62
N ALA A 46 15.14 6.17 -5.39
CA ALA A 46 15.32 7.14 -6.45
C ALA A 46 16.67 6.98 -7.16
N ALA A 47 17.75 6.76 -6.41
CA ALA A 47 19.07 6.51 -6.99
C ALA A 47 19.11 5.24 -7.87
N GLU A 48 18.37 4.20 -7.48
CA GLU A 48 18.26 2.97 -8.25
C GLU A 48 17.48 3.16 -9.56
N LEU A 49 16.38 3.92 -9.52
CA LEU A 49 15.41 4.02 -10.63
C LEU A 49 15.60 5.26 -11.52
N GLY A 50 16.49 6.17 -11.13
CA GLY A 50 16.89 7.33 -11.91
C GLY A 50 15.82 8.41 -12.01
N GLU A 51 15.86 9.19 -13.09
CA GLU A 51 15.05 10.41 -13.29
C GLU A 51 13.53 10.19 -13.26
N ALA A 52 13.08 8.95 -13.36
CA ALA A 52 11.65 8.62 -13.26
C ALA A 52 11.12 8.71 -11.83
N VAL A 53 12.00 8.83 -10.83
CA VAL A 53 11.61 8.83 -9.41
C VAL A 53 12.11 10.09 -8.70
N VAL A 54 11.20 10.76 -8.01
CA VAL A 54 11.50 11.87 -7.09
C VAL A 54 11.33 11.37 -5.66
N PRO A 55 12.37 11.38 -4.83
CA PRO A 55 12.27 11.02 -3.41
C PRO A 55 11.62 12.15 -2.62
N PHE A 56 10.84 11.78 -1.60
CA PHE A 56 10.22 12.74 -0.69
C PHE A 56 10.15 12.19 0.72
N ARG A 57 10.76 12.87 1.68
CA ARG A 57 10.67 12.45 3.08
C ARG A 57 9.31 12.80 3.68
N CYS A 58 8.57 11.79 4.15
CA CYS A 58 7.21 11.97 4.65
C CYS A 58 6.90 11.04 5.83
N ASP A 59 6.46 11.64 6.93
CA ASP A 59 5.74 10.95 8.01
C ASP A 59 4.24 11.00 7.68
N VAL A 60 3.66 9.87 7.31
CA VAL A 60 2.25 9.75 6.90
C VAL A 60 1.27 10.07 8.03
N THR A 61 1.71 10.11 9.30
CA THR A 61 0.90 10.51 10.46
C THR A 61 0.73 12.02 10.56
N ARG A 62 1.52 12.80 9.82
CA ARG A 62 1.55 14.26 9.82
C ARG A 62 0.84 14.83 8.60
N GLU A 63 -0.36 15.34 8.79
CA GLU A 63 -1.21 15.82 7.69
C GLU A 63 -0.52 16.86 6.80
N ASN A 64 0.20 17.82 7.39
CA ASN A 64 0.94 18.83 6.64
C ASN A 64 2.06 18.24 5.77
N GLN A 65 2.68 17.13 6.17
CA GLN A 65 3.69 16.45 5.35
C GLN A 65 3.02 15.67 4.21
N VAL A 66 1.87 15.04 4.47
CA VAL A 66 1.10 14.37 3.41
C VAL A 66 0.61 15.39 2.37
N GLU A 67 0.11 16.55 2.79
CA GLU A 67 -0.27 17.63 1.87
C GLU A 67 0.93 18.10 1.03
N ALA A 68 2.07 18.35 1.67
CA ALA A 68 3.31 18.74 0.99
C ALA A 68 3.82 17.67 -0.01
N MET A 69 3.65 16.39 0.30
CA MET A 69 3.98 15.28 -0.60
C MET A 69 3.19 15.35 -1.91
N PHE A 70 1.87 15.60 -1.85
CA PHE A 70 1.06 15.75 -3.06
C PHE A 70 1.39 17.03 -3.83
N ALA A 71 1.67 18.13 -3.14
CA ALA A 71 2.14 19.36 -3.78
C ALA A 71 3.47 19.13 -4.53
N ALA A 72 4.43 18.46 -3.91
CA ALA A 72 5.70 18.12 -4.55
C ALA A 72 5.52 17.21 -5.79
N ALA A 73 4.54 16.29 -5.77
CA ALA A 73 4.23 15.48 -6.95
C ALA A 73 3.68 16.32 -8.11
N LEU A 74 2.80 17.27 -7.81
CA LEU A 74 2.27 18.20 -8.81
C LEU A 74 3.35 19.13 -9.36
N ASP A 75 4.21 19.65 -8.49
CA ASP A 75 5.31 20.53 -8.89
C ASP A 75 6.34 19.80 -9.77
N SER A 76 6.64 18.56 -9.46
CA SER A 76 7.64 17.76 -10.19
C SER A 76 7.11 17.20 -11.52
N PHE A 77 5.83 16.85 -11.58
CA PHE A 77 5.29 16.04 -12.67
C PHE A 77 4.06 16.65 -13.36
N GLY A 78 3.46 17.69 -12.78
CA GLY A 78 2.29 18.38 -13.31
C GLY A 78 0.96 17.64 -13.13
N ARG A 79 0.97 16.40 -12.64
CA ARG A 79 -0.23 15.56 -12.44
C ARG A 79 0.02 14.43 -11.45
N VAL A 80 -1.07 13.82 -10.98
CA VAL A 80 -1.09 12.54 -10.28
C VAL A 80 -2.20 11.68 -10.88
N ASP A 81 -1.93 10.40 -11.15
CA ASP A 81 -2.86 9.42 -11.71
C ASP A 81 -3.13 8.26 -10.76
N ALA A 82 -2.18 7.96 -9.88
CA ALA A 82 -2.29 6.87 -8.92
C ALA A 82 -1.73 7.25 -7.55
N VAL A 83 -2.41 6.79 -6.50
CA VAL A 83 -1.97 6.94 -5.10
C VAL A 83 -1.91 5.56 -4.47
N LEU A 84 -0.74 5.16 -3.96
CA LEU A 84 -0.52 3.90 -3.29
C LEU A 84 -0.17 4.16 -1.82
N ASN A 85 -1.13 3.93 -0.94
CA ASN A 85 -0.95 4.03 0.52
C ASN A 85 -0.42 2.69 1.05
N VAL A 86 0.91 2.52 0.98
CA VAL A 86 1.60 1.26 1.33
C VAL A 86 2.28 1.33 2.69
N ALA A 87 2.66 2.53 3.13
CA ALA A 87 3.30 2.73 4.42
C ALA A 87 2.51 2.06 5.56
N GLY A 88 3.20 1.34 6.41
CA GLY A 88 2.60 0.63 7.52
C GLY A 88 3.65 0.05 8.45
N ILE A 89 3.24 -0.34 9.65
CA ILE A 89 4.08 -0.98 10.67
C ILE A 89 3.42 -2.25 11.19
N GLY A 90 4.24 -3.20 11.63
CA GLY A 90 3.76 -4.38 12.34
C GLY A 90 3.72 -4.14 13.84
N ALA A 91 2.75 -4.77 14.52
CA ALA A 91 2.74 -4.91 15.97
C ALA A 91 2.10 -6.27 16.33
N ALA A 92 2.70 -6.97 17.26
CA ALA A 92 2.22 -8.27 17.69
C ALA A 92 2.32 -8.37 19.23
N ALA A 93 1.16 -8.40 19.88
CA ALA A 93 0.99 -8.67 21.31
C ALA A 93 -0.40 -9.25 21.54
N PRO A 94 -0.58 -10.12 22.58
CA PRO A 94 -1.91 -10.53 23.02
C PRO A 94 -2.77 -9.30 23.33
N LEU A 95 -4.05 -9.31 22.92
CA LEU A 95 -4.91 -8.13 23.00
C LEU A 95 -4.94 -7.48 24.38
N ALA A 96 -4.94 -8.28 25.45
CA ALA A 96 -4.96 -7.80 26.84
C ALA A 96 -3.62 -7.15 27.29
N GLU A 97 -2.56 -7.33 26.53
CA GLU A 97 -1.20 -6.84 26.84
C GLU A 97 -0.82 -5.61 25.99
N VAL A 98 -1.62 -5.27 24.97
CA VAL A 98 -1.37 -4.09 24.14
C VAL A 98 -1.51 -2.83 24.99
N THR A 99 -0.46 -2.00 24.97
CA THR A 99 -0.51 -0.69 25.63
C THR A 99 -1.27 0.34 24.80
N ALA A 100 -1.77 1.40 25.45
CA ALA A 100 -2.42 2.50 24.76
C ALA A 100 -1.46 3.18 23.74
N ASP A 101 -0.18 3.35 24.12
CA ASP A 101 0.82 3.95 23.23
C ASP A 101 1.08 3.09 21.98
N GLU A 102 1.10 1.77 22.12
CA GLU A 102 1.24 0.85 20.99
C GLU A 102 0.00 0.88 20.10
N TYR A 103 -1.20 0.90 20.70
CA TYR A 103 -2.45 1.07 19.99
C TYR A 103 -2.43 2.37 19.17
N ASP A 104 -2.12 3.51 19.80
CA ASP A 104 -2.10 4.81 19.14
C ASP A 104 -1.08 4.83 17.99
N ARG A 105 0.13 4.30 18.22
CA ARG A 105 1.19 4.21 17.20
C ARG A 105 0.76 3.41 15.97
N VAL A 106 0.11 2.25 16.17
CA VAL A 106 -0.36 1.42 15.06
C VAL A 106 -1.53 2.08 14.32
N MET A 107 -2.50 2.61 15.06
CA MET A 107 -3.65 3.28 14.46
C MET A 107 -3.25 4.55 13.72
N ASP A 108 -2.28 5.30 14.22
CA ASP A 108 -1.78 6.51 13.56
C ASP A 108 -1.12 6.18 12.21
N VAL A 109 -0.29 5.16 12.15
CA VAL A 109 0.41 4.81 10.90
C VAL A 109 -0.52 4.05 9.95
N ASP A 110 -1.12 2.94 10.41
CA ASP A 110 -1.79 1.96 9.55
C ASP A 110 -3.22 2.32 9.18
N LEU A 111 -3.86 3.24 9.92
CA LEU A 111 -5.22 3.70 9.61
C LEU A 111 -5.26 5.20 9.31
N ARG A 112 -4.79 6.06 10.24
CA ARG A 112 -4.80 7.51 10.03
C ARG A 112 -3.92 7.92 8.84
N GLY A 113 -2.73 7.32 8.69
CA GLY A 113 -1.87 7.59 7.54
C GLY A 113 -2.54 7.25 6.21
N VAL A 114 -3.24 6.11 6.13
CA VAL A 114 -4.02 5.73 4.94
C VAL A 114 -5.21 6.69 4.73
N PHE A 115 -5.90 7.11 5.80
CA PHE A 115 -6.95 8.11 5.72
C PHE A 115 -6.42 9.43 5.13
N LEU A 116 -5.32 9.96 5.65
CA LEU A 116 -4.72 11.20 5.16
C LEU A 116 -4.27 11.08 3.69
N GLY A 117 -3.57 9.99 3.34
CA GLY A 117 -3.17 9.72 1.97
C GLY A 117 -4.37 9.59 1.01
N THR A 118 -5.46 8.96 1.47
CA THR A 118 -6.70 8.85 0.69
C THR A 118 -7.39 10.21 0.55
N LYS A 119 -7.52 10.98 1.62
CA LYS A 119 -8.14 12.33 1.64
C LYS A 119 -7.44 13.28 0.67
N HIS A 120 -6.13 13.48 0.83
CA HIS A 120 -5.36 14.39 -0.02
C HIS A 120 -5.17 13.83 -1.43
N GLY A 121 -5.08 12.49 -1.57
CA GLY A 121 -5.08 11.81 -2.86
C GLY A 121 -6.36 12.07 -3.66
N ILE A 122 -7.54 11.95 -3.06
CA ILE A 122 -8.82 12.29 -3.69
C ILE A 122 -8.80 13.73 -4.20
N ASN A 123 -8.44 14.69 -3.34
CA ASN A 123 -8.42 16.11 -3.71
C ASN A 123 -7.49 16.37 -4.91
N THR A 124 -6.31 15.76 -4.91
CA THR A 124 -5.33 15.88 -5.99
C THR A 124 -5.83 15.22 -7.28
N LEU A 125 -6.34 13.99 -7.20
CA LEU A 125 -6.86 13.25 -8.38
C LEU A 125 -8.05 13.97 -9.01
N LEU A 126 -8.94 14.56 -8.23
CA LEU A 126 -10.04 15.35 -8.76
C LEU A 126 -9.56 16.57 -9.57
N GLY A 127 -8.48 17.21 -9.17
CA GLY A 127 -7.83 18.28 -9.92
C GLY A 127 -7.15 17.80 -11.19
N CYS A 128 -6.82 16.51 -11.30
CA CYS A 128 -6.15 15.88 -12.45
C CYS A 128 -7.10 15.14 -13.40
N GLY A 129 -8.42 15.14 -13.11
CA GLY A 129 -9.42 14.47 -13.97
C GLY A 129 -9.77 13.04 -13.54
N GLY A 130 -9.41 12.63 -12.34
CA GLY A 130 -9.66 11.29 -11.80
C GLY A 130 -8.38 10.46 -11.65
N GLY A 131 -8.53 9.19 -11.29
CA GLY A 131 -7.40 8.27 -11.13
C GLY A 131 -7.70 7.09 -10.22
N VAL A 132 -6.65 6.53 -9.62
CA VAL A 132 -6.73 5.28 -8.83
C VAL A 132 -6.12 5.47 -7.45
N ILE A 133 -6.80 4.96 -6.43
CA ILE A 133 -6.25 4.84 -5.07
C ILE A 133 -6.14 3.36 -4.72
N LEU A 134 -4.94 2.91 -4.40
CA LEU A 134 -4.69 1.59 -3.86
C LEU A 134 -4.30 1.72 -2.39
N ASN A 135 -5.10 1.13 -1.52
CA ASN A 135 -4.84 1.11 -0.08
C ASN A 135 -4.35 -0.27 0.36
N TRP A 136 -3.21 -0.32 1.05
CA TRP A 136 -2.68 -1.57 1.59
C TRP A 136 -3.38 -1.92 2.90
N SER A 137 -4.27 -2.91 2.81
CA SER A 137 -4.80 -3.62 3.96
C SER A 137 -3.93 -4.86 4.27
N SER A 138 -4.55 -5.94 4.66
CA SER A 138 -3.94 -7.23 5.00
C SER A 138 -5.00 -8.32 4.99
N THR A 139 -4.59 -9.58 4.86
CA THR A 139 -5.47 -10.72 5.20
C THR A 139 -5.98 -10.64 6.64
N GLY A 140 -5.20 -10.05 7.56
CA GLY A 140 -5.63 -9.76 8.93
C GLY A 140 -6.75 -8.72 9.04
N GLY A 141 -6.97 -7.90 8.00
CA GLY A 141 -8.15 -7.01 7.91
C GLY A 141 -9.40 -7.69 7.37
N ILE A 142 -9.26 -8.88 6.77
CA ILE A 142 -10.37 -9.68 6.25
C ILE A 142 -10.85 -10.69 7.30
N ASN A 143 -9.92 -11.44 7.89
CA ASN A 143 -10.17 -12.51 8.84
C ASN A 143 -9.29 -12.36 10.09
N ALA A 144 -9.72 -12.95 11.20
CA ALA A 144 -8.82 -13.13 12.34
C ALA A 144 -7.64 -14.04 11.95
N THR A 145 -6.47 -13.75 12.52
CA THR A 145 -5.25 -14.54 12.32
C THR A 145 -4.91 -15.32 13.58
N ALA A 146 -4.14 -16.40 13.42
CA ALA A 146 -3.59 -17.14 14.56
C ALA A 146 -2.48 -16.36 15.31
N PHE A 147 -2.02 -15.23 14.75
CA PHE A 147 -1.01 -14.38 15.37
C PHE A 147 -1.67 -13.25 16.15
N PRO A 148 -1.06 -12.83 17.28
CA PRO A 148 -1.60 -11.81 18.15
C PRO A 148 -1.38 -10.40 17.56
N VAL A 149 -2.07 -10.08 16.45
CA VAL A 149 -1.98 -8.82 15.71
C VAL A 149 -3.29 -8.03 15.72
N SER A 150 -4.00 -8.06 16.84
CA SER A 150 -5.37 -7.55 16.95
C SER A 150 -5.54 -6.08 16.57
N VAL A 151 -4.67 -5.19 17.06
CA VAL A 151 -4.74 -3.75 16.75
C VAL A 151 -4.40 -3.49 15.29
N TYR A 152 -3.35 -4.15 14.77
CA TYR A 152 -3.02 -4.10 13.35
C TYR A 152 -4.20 -4.58 12.49
N SER A 153 -4.83 -5.71 12.84
CA SER A 153 -6.00 -6.22 12.12
C SER A 153 -7.17 -5.26 12.14
N ALA A 154 -7.44 -4.60 13.28
CA ALA A 154 -8.47 -3.59 13.39
C ALA A 154 -8.18 -2.38 12.47
N ALA A 155 -6.94 -1.88 12.45
CA ALA A 155 -6.53 -0.80 11.56
C ALA A 155 -6.72 -1.21 10.09
N LYS A 156 -6.27 -2.43 9.71
CA LYS A 156 -6.39 -2.93 8.33
C LYS A 156 -7.83 -3.24 7.90
N ALA A 157 -8.72 -3.60 8.82
CA ALA A 157 -10.16 -3.68 8.56
C ALA A 157 -10.76 -2.27 8.31
N GLY A 158 -10.33 -1.26 9.07
CA GLY A 158 -10.68 0.14 8.84
C GLY A 158 -10.26 0.64 7.46
N VAL A 159 -9.08 0.25 6.99
CA VAL A 159 -8.60 0.56 5.62
C VAL A 159 -9.55 0.00 4.56
N ILE A 160 -10.04 -1.23 4.72
CA ILE A 160 -11.05 -1.81 3.80
C ILE A 160 -12.31 -0.95 3.77
N SER A 161 -12.80 -0.52 4.93
CA SER A 161 -13.99 0.31 5.03
C SER A 161 -13.80 1.67 4.35
N PHE A 162 -12.70 2.38 4.61
CA PHE A 162 -12.39 3.65 3.94
C PHE A 162 -12.26 3.48 2.42
N THR A 163 -11.68 2.39 1.96
CA THR A 163 -11.53 2.12 0.52
C THR A 163 -12.89 1.98 -0.17
N LYS A 164 -13.80 1.22 0.45
CA LYS A 164 -15.17 1.07 -0.08
C LYS A 164 -15.94 2.39 -0.08
N ALA A 165 -15.82 3.18 0.99
CA ALA A 165 -16.42 4.50 1.07
C ALA A 165 -15.91 5.42 -0.05
N ALA A 166 -14.58 5.51 -0.23
CA ALA A 166 -13.98 6.32 -1.29
C ALA A 166 -14.45 5.88 -2.70
N ALA A 167 -14.56 4.57 -2.94
CA ALA A 167 -15.05 4.04 -4.22
C ALA A 167 -16.50 4.47 -4.51
N VAL A 168 -17.38 4.42 -3.50
CA VAL A 168 -18.79 4.79 -3.65
C VAL A 168 -18.98 6.30 -3.77
N GLU A 169 -18.27 7.08 -2.94
CA GLU A 169 -18.42 8.54 -2.88
C GLU A 169 -17.84 9.23 -4.13
N TYR A 170 -16.76 8.69 -4.72
CA TYR A 170 -16.00 9.37 -5.77
C TYR A 170 -15.98 8.63 -7.12
N GLY A 171 -16.62 7.47 -7.23
CA GLY A 171 -16.66 6.69 -8.47
C GLY A 171 -17.24 7.46 -9.65
N THR A 172 -18.34 8.21 -9.46
CA THR A 172 -18.95 9.06 -10.48
C THR A 172 -18.09 10.26 -10.87
N ARG A 173 -17.04 10.53 -10.11
CA ARG A 173 -16.06 11.60 -10.34
C ARG A 173 -14.74 11.08 -10.93
N GLY A 174 -14.74 9.83 -11.43
CA GLY A 174 -13.60 9.23 -12.12
C GLY A 174 -12.51 8.67 -11.19
N ILE A 175 -12.79 8.45 -9.89
CA ILE A 175 -11.85 7.86 -8.96
C ILE A 175 -12.21 6.40 -8.68
N ARG A 176 -11.27 5.49 -8.88
CA ARG A 176 -11.35 4.10 -8.44
C ARG A 176 -10.56 3.93 -7.13
N ALA A 177 -11.10 3.19 -6.17
CA ALA A 177 -10.40 2.86 -4.95
C ALA A 177 -10.47 1.35 -4.69
N ILE A 178 -9.34 0.71 -4.43
CA ILE A 178 -9.21 -0.73 -4.25
C ILE A 178 -8.33 -1.03 -3.04
N ALA A 179 -8.74 -1.99 -2.20
CA ALA A 179 -7.93 -2.51 -1.11
C ALA A 179 -7.16 -3.75 -1.55
N ILE A 180 -5.83 -3.71 -1.48
CA ILE A 180 -4.97 -4.87 -1.63
C ILE A 180 -4.74 -5.47 -0.25
N CYS A 181 -4.93 -6.78 -0.12
CA CYS A 181 -4.81 -7.51 1.15
C CYS A 181 -3.71 -8.58 1.04
N PRO A 182 -2.44 -8.21 1.21
CA PRO A 182 -1.36 -9.19 1.19
C PRO A 182 -1.49 -10.19 2.35
N GLY A 183 -1.10 -11.44 2.09
CA GLY A 183 -0.83 -12.43 3.11
C GLY A 183 0.58 -12.30 3.65
N PHE A 184 1.25 -13.44 3.84
CA PHE A 184 2.65 -13.45 4.25
C PHE A 184 3.56 -13.16 3.04
N ILE A 185 4.10 -11.95 2.98
CA ILE A 185 5.04 -11.50 1.94
C ILE A 185 6.42 -11.33 2.56
N GLU A 186 7.46 -11.85 1.91
CA GLU A 186 8.85 -11.80 2.38
C GLU A 186 9.44 -10.39 2.23
N THR A 187 9.19 -9.54 3.21
CA THR A 187 9.70 -8.18 3.35
C THR A 187 10.54 -8.04 4.62
N GLU A 188 11.23 -6.94 4.80
CA GLU A 188 11.95 -6.65 6.05
C GLU A 188 11.02 -6.72 7.27
N MET A 189 9.77 -6.27 7.14
CA MET A 189 8.76 -6.32 8.21
C MET A 189 8.45 -7.77 8.65
N SER A 190 8.49 -8.72 7.72
CA SER A 190 8.21 -10.14 7.99
C SER A 190 9.44 -10.97 8.30
N GLY A 191 10.61 -10.34 8.41
CA GLY A 191 11.89 -11.00 8.69
C GLY A 191 12.83 -11.13 7.49
N GLY A 192 12.52 -10.50 6.36
CA GLY A 192 13.37 -10.45 5.16
C GLY A 192 13.30 -11.70 4.28
N PRO A 193 14.17 -11.76 3.25
CA PRO A 193 14.25 -12.91 2.34
C PRO A 193 14.48 -14.21 3.09
N GLY A 194 13.77 -15.28 2.71
CA GLY A 194 13.86 -16.60 3.36
C GLY A 194 13.10 -16.67 4.70
N ALA A 195 12.25 -15.69 5.03
CA ALA A 195 11.45 -15.73 6.25
C ALA A 195 10.48 -16.93 6.27
N ALA A 196 9.93 -17.33 5.12
CA ALA A 196 9.08 -18.50 5.01
C ALA A 196 9.77 -19.81 5.42
N GLN A 197 11.06 -19.94 5.10
CA GLN A 197 11.87 -21.12 5.50
C GLN A 197 12.21 -21.08 6.99
N ARG A 198 12.50 -19.90 7.55
CA ARG A 198 12.81 -19.73 8.97
C ARG A 198 11.58 -19.88 9.87
N PHE A 199 10.40 -19.51 9.34
CA PHE A 199 9.14 -19.52 10.06
C PHE A 199 8.06 -20.27 9.26
N PRO A 200 8.19 -21.60 9.05
CA PRO A 200 7.31 -22.36 8.18
C PRO A 200 5.84 -22.32 8.63
N GLN A 201 5.57 -22.10 9.92
CA GLN A 201 4.21 -21.93 10.44
C GLN A 201 3.46 -20.74 9.79
N LEU A 202 4.17 -19.71 9.30
CA LEU A 202 3.56 -18.53 8.66
C LEU A 202 2.94 -18.87 7.30
N VAL A 203 3.43 -19.92 6.66
CA VAL A 203 2.97 -20.34 5.33
C VAL A 203 2.17 -21.65 5.34
N GLN A 204 2.04 -22.31 6.48
CA GLN A 204 1.26 -23.56 6.59
C GLN A 204 -0.19 -23.38 6.17
N GLY A 205 -0.79 -22.22 6.49
CA GLY A 205 -2.16 -21.86 6.11
C GLY A 205 -2.32 -21.49 4.63
N THR A 206 -1.25 -21.27 3.86
CA THR A 206 -1.38 -20.94 2.44
C THR A 206 -1.58 -22.19 1.58
N ALA A 207 -2.39 -22.08 0.52
CA ALA A 207 -2.55 -23.17 -0.45
C ALA A 207 -1.25 -23.42 -1.25
N LEU A 208 -0.50 -22.35 -1.56
CA LEU A 208 0.75 -22.42 -2.31
C LEU A 208 1.96 -22.87 -1.48
N LYS A 209 1.83 -22.99 -0.15
CA LYS A 209 2.87 -23.46 0.78
C LYS A 209 4.21 -22.71 0.68
N ARG A 210 4.16 -21.42 0.37
CA ARG A 210 5.30 -20.51 0.34
C ARG A 210 4.90 -19.10 0.74
N GLY A 211 5.88 -18.27 1.06
CA GLY A 211 5.72 -16.82 1.14
C GLY A 211 5.53 -16.22 -0.26
N GLY A 212 4.81 -15.11 -0.35
CA GLY A 212 4.78 -14.27 -1.53
C GLY A 212 6.01 -13.37 -1.60
N GLN A 213 6.36 -12.92 -2.80
CA GLN A 213 7.41 -11.94 -3.01
C GLN A 213 6.80 -10.54 -3.19
N PRO A 214 7.50 -9.46 -2.77
CA PRO A 214 7.03 -8.09 -2.98
C PRO A 214 6.63 -7.79 -4.42
N GLU A 215 7.35 -8.37 -5.39
CA GLU A 215 7.13 -8.22 -6.82
C GLU A 215 5.77 -8.78 -7.25
N GLU A 216 5.30 -9.87 -6.64
CA GLU A 216 4.00 -10.47 -6.97
C GLU A 216 2.84 -9.54 -6.58
N VAL A 217 2.99 -8.76 -5.51
CA VAL A 217 2.03 -7.73 -5.11
C VAL A 217 2.12 -6.51 -6.02
N ALA A 218 3.34 -6.13 -6.42
CA ALA A 218 3.60 -5.00 -7.29
C ALA A 218 3.01 -5.20 -8.70
N GLU A 219 3.04 -6.42 -9.25
CA GLU A 219 2.40 -6.75 -10.54
C GLU A 219 0.89 -6.52 -10.50
N LEU A 220 0.21 -6.96 -9.43
CA LEU A 220 -1.21 -6.67 -9.25
C LEU A 220 -1.46 -5.16 -9.14
N ALA A 221 -0.64 -4.44 -8.38
CA ALA A 221 -0.79 -2.98 -8.22
C ALA A 221 -0.65 -2.26 -9.57
N SER A 222 0.33 -2.65 -10.38
CA SER A 222 0.54 -2.12 -11.73
C SER A 222 -0.68 -2.36 -12.62
N PHE A 223 -1.20 -3.59 -12.67
CA PHE A 223 -2.42 -3.93 -13.40
C PHE A 223 -3.62 -3.08 -12.94
N LEU A 224 -3.84 -2.96 -11.63
CA LEU A 224 -4.98 -2.20 -11.08
C LEU A 224 -4.89 -0.70 -11.40
N CYS A 225 -3.70 -0.15 -11.59
CA CYS A 225 -3.50 1.24 -12.01
C CYS A 225 -3.56 1.45 -13.52
N SER A 226 -3.60 0.38 -14.31
CA SER A 226 -3.75 0.45 -15.76
C SER A 226 -5.22 0.66 -16.18
N ASP A 227 -5.42 1.02 -17.44
CA ASP A 227 -6.76 1.17 -18.03
C ASP A 227 -7.49 -0.16 -18.20
N ARG A 228 -6.75 -1.28 -18.17
CA ARG A 228 -7.32 -2.64 -18.21
C ARG A 228 -8.17 -2.96 -16.98
N ALA A 229 -7.94 -2.28 -15.86
CA ALA A 229 -8.71 -2.43 -14.62
C ALA A 229 -9.83 -1.39 -14.47
N SER A 230 -10.27 -0.75 -15.57
CA SER A 230 -11.21 0.39 -15.56
C SER A 230 -12.56 0.11 -14.90
N TYR A 231 -12.98 -1.15 -14.79
CA TYR A 231 -14.25 -1.54 -14.14
C TYR A 231 -14.06 -2.12 -12.72
N ILE A 232 -12.84 -2.04 -12.17
CA ILE A 232 -12.52 -2.54 -10.81
C ILE A 232 -12.45 -1.34 -9.86
N THR A 233 -13.42 -1.26 -8.94
CA THR A 233 -13.44 -0.30 -7.82
C THR A 233 -14.21 -0.89 -6.64
N GLY A 234 -13.93 -0.44 -5.40
CA GLY A 234 -14.54 -0.96 -4.17
C GLY A 234 -14.14 -2.39 -3.84
N ALA A 235 -13.26 -2.99 -4.62
CA ALA A 235 -12.81 -4.36 -4.46
C ALA A 235 -11.85 -4.51 -3.27
N VAL A 236 -11.90 -5.68 -2.64
CA VAL A 236 -10.97 -6.14 -1.61
C VAL A 236 -10.28 -7.38 -2.18
N ILE A 237 -9.00 -7.25 -2.51
CA ILE A 237 -8.29 -8.28 -3.28
C ILE A 237 -7.18 -8.91 -2.45
N PRO A 238 -7.34 -10.17 -1.99
CA PRO A 238 -6.27 -10.93 -1.36
C PRO A 238 -5.14 -11.25 -2.35
N VAL A 239 -3.88 -11.11 -1.87
CA VAL A 239 -2.66 -11.60 -2.55
C VAL A 239 -1.90 -12.41 -1.50
N ASP A 240 -2.33 -13.64 -1.28
CA ASP A 240 -2.05 -14.36 -0.04
C ASP A 240 -1.71 -15.85 -0.23
N GLY A 241 -1.51 -16.28 -1.47
CA GLY A 241 -1.24 -17.69 -1.78
C GLY A 241 -2.37 -18.64 -1.37
N GLY A 242 -3.62 -18.11 -1.31
CA GLY A 242 -4.82 -18.88 -0.93
C GLY A 242 -5.00 -19.02 0.59
N MET A 243 -4.35 -18.21 1.40
CA MET A 243 -4.47 -18.26 2.87
C MET A 243 -5.93 -18.03 3.32
N THR A 244 -6.61 -17.03 2.77
CA THR A 244 -8.00 -16.71 3.14
C THR A 244 -9.04 -17.64 2.51
N ALA A 245 -8.66 -18.46 1.54
CA ALA A 245 -9.53 -19.45 0.89
C ALA A 245 -9.53 -20.81 1.61
N THR A 246 -8.56 -21.06 2.49
CA THR A 246 -8.50 -22.30 3.27
C THR A 246 -9.41 -22.21 4.49
N LEU A 247 -10.24 -23.23 4.72
CA LEU A 247 -10.85 -23.48 6.02
C LEU A 247 -9.75 -24.02 6.93
N ALA A 248 -9.44 -23.29 8.01
CA ALA A 248 -8.47 -23.72 9.01
C ALA A 248 -8.98 -24.91 9.81
#